data_4915761f0c653a4538f65e6a9a764765
#
_entry.id   4915761f0c653a4538f65e6a9a764765
#
_cell.length_a   1.000
_cell.length_b   1.000
_cell.length_c   1.000
_cell.angle_alpha   90.00
_cell.angle_beta   90.00
_cell.angle_gamma   90.00
#
_symmetry.space_group_name_H-M   'P 1'
#
loop_
_entity.id
_entity.type
_entity.pdbx_description
1 polymer ?
#
loop_
_entity_poly.entity_id
_entity_poly.type
_entity_poly.pdbx_seq_one_letter_code
_entity_poly.pdbx_strand_id
1 'polypeptide(L)'
;MPTLETLDRFIARVEENAHAEAIEEFYAANASMRENQEAPRVGRDTLVAHERRVLARAKSIESKCIRPVIVNGNSVVIRWTFRFEWLDGTSTFMEEVAYQHWEEERIIEETFYYDPAQRVPKPG
;
A
#
# COMPACT_ATOMS: atom_id res chain seq x y z
N MET A 1 -1.00 6.51 17.83
CA MET A 1 -1.68 7.34 16.83
C MET A 1 -0.61 8.12 16.07
N PRO A 2 -0.57 8.03 14.74
CA PRO A 2 0.44 8.79 14.00
C PRO A 2 0.15 10.29 14.07
N THR A 3 1.21 11.10 14.00
CA THR A 3 1.03 12.53 13.83
C THR A 3 0.57 12.80 12.40
N LEU A 4 -0.07 13.95 12.18
CA LEU A 4 -0.45 14.35 10.82
C LEU A 4 0.78 14.48 9.92
N GLU A 5 1.89 14.96 10.47
CA GLU A 5 3.14 15.08 9.73
C GLU A 5 3.63 13.72 9.24
N THR A 6 3.67 12.73 10.13
CA THR A 6 4.09 11.36 9.75
C THR A 6 3.17 10.78 8.70
N LEU A 7 1.86 10.93 8.88
CA LEU A 7 0.87 10.41 7.95
C LEU A 7 1.02 11.07 6.57
N ASP A 8 1.21 12.39 6.52
CA ASP A 8 1.41 13.09 5.25
C ASP A 8 2.70 12.66 4.56
N ARG A 9 3.77 12.42 5.32
CA ARG A 9 5.03 11.93 4.77
C ARG A 9 4.88 10.51 4.20
N PHE A 10 4.15 9.65 4.90
CA PHE A 10 3.86 8.31 4.42
C PHE A 10 3.11 8.35 3.09
N ILE A 11 2.04 9.14 3.04
CA ILE A 11 1.22 9.28 1.82
C ILE A 11 2.07 9.82 0.68
N ALA A 12 2.90 10.84 0.93
CA ALA A 12 3.76 11.42 -0.10
C ALA A 12 4.74 10.40 -0.67
N ARG A 13 5.32 9.53 0.18
CA ARG A 13 6.25 8.49 -0.27
C ARG A 13 5.56 7.50 -1.19
N VAL A 14 4.33 7.09 -0.86
CA VAL A 14 3.56 6.18 -1.71
C VAL A 14 3.20 6.86 -3.03
N GLU A 15 2.79 8.13 -2.98
CA GLU A 15 2.45 8.88 -4.20
C GLU A 15 3.66 9.14 -5.09
N GLU A 16 4.87 9.13 -4.55
CA GLU A 16 6.11 9.18 -5.33
C GLU A 16 6.44 7.82 -5.98
N ASN A 17 5.63 6.81 -5.76
CA ASN A 17 5.85 5.43 -6.20
C ASN A 17 7.00 4.74 -5.44
N ALA A 18 7.41 5.29 -4.32
CA ALA A 18 8.45 4.71 -3.45
C ALA A 18 7.82 3.72 -2.47
N HIS A 19 7.09 2.73 -2.99
CA HIS A 19 6.29 1.82 -2.17
C HIS A 19 7.14 0.98 -1.23
N ALA A 20 8.24 0.43 -1.71
CA ALA A 20 9.13 -0.39 -0.88
C ALA A 20 9.79 0.46 0.22
N GLU A 21 10.26 1.66 -0.13
CA GLU A 21 10.84 2.60 0.83
C GLU A 21 9.84 3.04 1.88
N ALA A 22 8.57 3.23 1.48
CA ALA A 22 7.52 3.57 2.44
C ALA A 22 7.32 2.47 3.48
N ILE A 23 7.41 1.20 3.07
CA ILE A 23 7.33 0.08 4.01
C ILE A 23 8.53 0.10 4.95
N GLU A 24 9.73 0.31 4.42
CA GLU A 24 10.95 0.38 5.25
C GLU A 24 10.88 1.49 6.30
N GLU A 25 10.36 2.65 5.93
CA GLU A 25 10.33 3.81 6.81
C GLU A 25 9.19 3.78 7.84
N PHE A 26 8.01 3.29 7.45
CA PHE A 26 6.79 3.51 8.24
C PHE A 26 6.18 2.25 8.83
N TYR A 27 6.64 1.06 8.51
CA TYR A 27 6.09 -0.18 9.06
C TYR A 27 6.97 -0.71 10.17
N ALA A 28 6.33 -1.30 11.20
CA ALA A 28 7.06 -1.96 12.28
C ALA A 28 7.75 -3.22 11.78
N ALA A 29 8.80 -3.64 12.48
CA ALA A 29 9.56 -4.83 12.09
C ALA A 29 8.69 -6.09 11.97
N ASN A 30 7.68 -6.20 12.82
CA ASN A 30 6.74 -7.34 12.84
C ASN A 30 5.42 -7.04 12.15
N ALA A 31 5.36 -6.01 11.32
CA ALA A 31 4.13 -5.61 10.64
C ALA A 31 3.56 -6.73 9.77
N SER A 32 2.24 -6.74 9.64
CA SER A 32 1.55 -7.65 8.74
C SER A 32 0.74 -6.88 7.71
N MET A 33 0.59 -7.48 6.54
CA MET A 33 -0.19 -6.93 5.44
C MET A 33 -0.97 -8.07 4.80
N ARG A 34 -2.26 -7.86 4.57
CA ARG A 34 -3.07 -8.84 3.85
C ARG A 34 -3.98 -8.15 2.84
N GLU A 35 -4.45 -8.93 1.89
CA GLU A 35 -5.41 -8.50 0.89
C GLU A 35 -6.71 -9.23 1.12
N ASN A 36 -7.78 -8.45 1.34
CA ASN A 36 -9.12 -8.98 1.64
C ASN A 36 -9.06 -9.98 2.80
N GLN A 37 -9.53 -11.20 2.61
CA GLN A 37 -9.55 -12.24 3.64
C GLN A 37 -8.44 -13.28 3.44
N GLU A 38 -7.43 -12.97 2.62
CA GLU A 38 -6.31 -13.87 2.40
C GLU A 38 -5.39 -13.91 3.62
N ALA A 39 -4.55 -14.92 3.70
CA ALA A 39 -3.58 -15.03 4.78
C ALA A 39 -2.60 -13.85 4.73
N PRO A 40 -2.23 -13.26 5.89
CA PRO A 40 -1.32 -12.12 5.90
C PRO A 40 0.11 -12.53 5.58
N ARG A 41 0.83 -11.61 4.96
CA ARG A 41 2.29 -11.65 4.92
C ARG A 41 2.79 -10.96 6.17
N VAL A 42 3.76 -11.55 6.85
CA VAL A 42 4.25 -11.06 8.14
C VAL A 42 5.73 -10.76 8.09
N GLY A 43 6.09 -9.62 8.69
CA GLY A 43 7.48 -9.17 8.79
C GLY A 43 7.82 -8.13 7.74
N ARG A 44 8.38 -7.01 8.20
CA ARG A 44 8.71 -5.88 7.31
C ARG A 44 9.60 -6.31 6.14
N ASP A 45 10.62 -7.13 6.39
CA ASP A 45 11.53 -7.58 5.32
C ASP A 45 10.80 -8.40 4.27
N THR A 46 9.85 -9.24 4.69
CA THR A 46 9.00 -10.01 3.78
C THR A 46 8.12 -9.08 2.94
N LEU A 47 7.54 -8.06 3.57
CA LEU A 47 6.70 -7.09 2.87
C LEU A 47 7.50 -6.30 1.84
N VAL A 48 8.69 -5.85 2.20
CA VAL A 48 9.58 -5.12 1.29
C VAL A 48 9.97 -5.99 0.09
N ALA A 49 10.37 -7.24 0.35
CA ALA A 49 10.78 -8.16 -0.71
C ALA A 49 9.62 -8.43 -1.68
N HIS A 50 8.41 -8.63 -1.15
CA HIS A 50 7.22 -8.83 -1.98
C HIS A 50 6.95 -7.60 -2.86
N GLU A 51 7.00 -6.41 -2.27
CA GLU A 51 6.74 -5.18 -2.99
C GLU A 51 7.78 -4.94 -4.09
N ARG A 52 9.04 -5.21 -3.81
CA ARG A 52 10.09 -5.07 -4.82
C ARG A 52 9.91 -6.00 -6.01
N ARG A 53 9.38 -7.21 -5.78
CA ARG A 53 9.06 -8.13 -6.89
C ARG A 53 7.94 -7.59 -7.75
N VAL A 54 6.93 -6.99 -7.16
CA VAL A 54 5.84 -6.36 -7.90
C VAL A 54 6.37 -5.18 -8.72
N LEU A 55 7.12 -4.29 -8.08
CA LEU A 55 7.67 -3.09 -8.73
C LEU A 55 8.61 -3.44 -9.89
N ALA A 56 9.35 -4.53 -9.77
CA ALA A 56 10.28 -4.96 -10.83
C ALA A 56 9.57 -5.35 -12.14
N ARG A 57 8.28 -5.68 -12.07
CA ARG A 57 7.47 -6.03 -13.26
C ARG A 57 6.77 -4.83 -13.86
N ALA A 58 6.80 -3.69 -13.20
CA ALA A 58 6.09 -2.49 -13.64
C ALA A 58 6.97 -1.63 -14.52
N LYS A 59 6.40 -1.20 -15.68
CA LYS A 59 7.01 -0.20 -16.52
C LYS A 59 6.78 1.19 -15.97
N SER A 60 5.56 1.45 -15.49
CA SER A 60 5.21 2.71 -14.84
C SER A 60 4.10 2.49 -13.83
N ILE A 61 4.01 3.38 -12.86
CA ILE A 61 3.01 3.34 -11.79
C ILE A 61 2.51 4.77 -11.56
N GLU A 62 1.20 4.90 -11.38
CA GLU A 62 0.60 6.13 -10.86
C GLU A 62 -0.09 5.79 -9.55
N SER A 63 0.33 6.42 -8.47
CA SER A 63 -0.21 6.20 -7.14
C SER A 63 -0.89 7.48 -6.65
N LYS A 64 -2.14 7.37 -6.21
CA LYS A 64 -2.89 8.53 -5.77
C LYS A 64 -3.72 8.22 -4.53
N CYS A 65 -3.59 9.06 -3.53
CA CYS A 65 -4.45 9.04 -2.35
C CYS A 65 -5.74 9.82 -2.64
N ILE A 66 -6.88 9.20 -2.42
CA ILE A 66 -8.19 9.85 -2.57
C ILE A 66 -8.61 10.34 -1.18
N ARG A 67 -8.59 11.64 -0.99
CA ARG A 67 -8.97 12.22 0.30
C ARG A 67 -10.49 12.30 0.46
N PRO A 68 -11.04 12.37 1.70
CA PRO A 68 -10.28 12.55 2.95
C PRO A 68 -9.68 11.25 3.47
N VAL A 69 -8.62 11.37 4.25
CA VAL A 69 -8.06 10.27 5.04
C VAL A 69 -8.78 10.28 6.39
N ILE A 70 -9.20 9.10 6.84
CA ILE A 70 -9.97 8.98 8.07
C ILE A 70 -9.05 8.44 9.17
N VAL A 71 -8.98 9.19 10.27
CA VAL A 71 -8.16 8.82 11.43
C VAL A 71 -9.04 8.76 12.66
N ASN A 72 -9.00 7.63 13.35
CA ASN A 72 -9.66 7.50 14.64
C ASN A 72 -8.70 6.76 15.58
N GLY A 73 -8.03 7.52 16.46
CA GLY A 73 -7.02 6.96 17.34
C GLY A 73 -5.89 6.32 16.54
N ASN A 74 -5.66 5.04 16.78
CA ASN A 74 -4.61 4.30 16.08
C ASN A 74 -5.06 3.68 14.76
N SER A 75 -6.33 3.88 14.39
CA SER A 75 -6.88 3.36 13.15
C SER A 75 -6.89 4.42 12.08
N VAL A 76 -6.36 4.09 10.91
CA VAL A 76 -6.29 5.00 9.76
C VAL A 76 -6.87 4.30 8.54
N VAL A 77 -7.73 4.99 7.81
CA VAL A 77 -8.33 4.48 6.57
C VAL A 77 -7.95 5.40 5.43
N ILE A 78 -7.33 4.85 4.41
CA ILE A 78 -6.88 5.59 3.23
C ILE A 78 -7.46 4.93 1.98
N ARG A 79 -8.02 5.74 1.09
CA ARG A 79 -8.44 5.25 -0.22
C ARG A 79 -7.33 5.55 -1.22
N TRP A 80 -7.00 4.54 -2.03
CA TRP A 80 -5.94 4.63 -3.02
C TRP A 80 -6.45 4.28 -4.40
N THR A 81 -5.88 4.90 -5.42
CA THR A 81 -5.90 4.36 -6.77
C THR A 81 -4.47 4.13 -7.22
N PHE A 82 -4.26 2.98 -7.85
CA PHE A 82 -2.96 2.61 -8.42
C PHE A 82 -3.17 2.16 -9.86
N ARG A 83 -2.43 2.77 -10.78
CA ARG A 83 -2.39 2.33 -12.16
C ARG A 83 -1.02 1.77 -12.45
N PHE A 84 -0.98 0.51 -12.85
CA PHE A 84 0.26 -0.16 -13.23
C PHE A 84 0.25 -0.40 -14.72
N GLU A 85 1.32 -0.01 -15.41
CA GLU A 85 1.61 -0.49 -16.74
C GLU A 85 2.73 -1.51 -16.58
N TRP A 86 2.49 -2.74 -17.02
CA TRP A 86 3.43 -3.84 -16.82
C TRP A 86 4.39 -3.95 -18.00
N LEU A 87 5.56 -4.56 -17.76
CA LEU A 87 6.57 -4.74 -18.81
C LEU A 87 6.09 -5.62 -19.97
N ASP A 88 5.09 -6.49 -19.71
CA ASP A 88 4.51 -7.36 -20.76
C ASP A 88 3.47 -6.66 -21.64
N GLY A 89 3.24 -5.36 -21.44
CA GLY A 89 2.28 -4.59 -22.22
C GLY A 89 0.85 -4.59 -21.70
N THR A 90 0.58 -5.29 -20.60
CA THR A 90 -0.73 -5.25 -19.95
C THR A 90 -0.79 -4.13 -18.91
N SER A 91 -1.98 -3.86 -18.40
CA SER A 91 -2.18 -2.85 -17.37
C SER A 91 -3.15 -3.33 -16.29
N THR A 92 -3.02 -2.75 -15.09
CA THR A 92 -3.91 -3.01 -13.96
C THR A 92 -4.29 -1.67 -13.35
N PHE A 93 -5.58 -1.47 -13.09
CA PHE A 93 -6.06 -0.31 -12.34
C PHE A 93 -6.73 -0.80 -11.07
N MET A 94 -6.23 -0.34 -9.93
CA MET A 94 -6.70 -0.75 -8.62
C MET A 94 -7.34 0.42 -7.87
N GLU A 95 -8.52 0.18 -7.32
CA GLU A 95 -9.13 1.07 -6.33
C GLU A 95 -9.17 0.29 -5.02
N GLU A 96 -8.47 0.77 -4.02
CA GLU A 96 -8.30 0.02 -2.77
C GLU A 96 -8.62 0.90 -1.57
N VAL A 97 -9.10 0.24 -0.51
CA VAL A 97 -9.22 0.86 0.81
C VAL A 97 -8.21 0.18 1.72
N ALA A 98 -7.26 0.96 2.23
CA ALA A 98 -6.29 0.47 3.19
C ALA A 98 -6.81 0.76 4.59
N TYR A 99 -6.97 -0.29 5.40
CA TYR A 99 -7.29 -0.17 6.81
C TYR A 99 -6.04 -0.48 7.59
N GLN A 100 -5.55 0.53 8.32
CA GLN A 100 -4.27 0.45 9.03
C GLN A 100 -4.47 0.57 10.52
N HIS A 101 -3.69 -0.21 11.27
CA HIS A 101 -3.52 -0.02 12.69
C HIS A 101 -2.09 0.42 12.95
N TRP A 102 -1.95 1.58 13.60
CA TRP A 102 -0.67 2.18 13.92
C TRP A 102 -0.33 1.99 15.38
N GLU A 103 0.94 1.85 15.67
CA GLU A 103 1.49 1.97 17.02
C GLU A 103 2.46 3.12 16.97
N GLU A 104 2.06 4.25 17.57
CA GLU A 104 2.76 5.52 17.47
C GLU A 104 2.98 5.90 15.99
N GLU A 105 4.23 5.98 15.54
CA GLU A 105 4.56 6.43 14.19
C GLU A 105 4.84 5.28 13.22
N ARG A 106 4.34 4.05 13.54
CA ARG A 106 4.56 2.89 12.71
C ARG A 106 3.31 2.08 12.50
N ILE A 107 3.16 1.55 11.31
CA ILE A 107 2.05 0.63 10.95
C ILE A 107 2.40 -0.76 11.44
N ILE A 108 1.49 -1.40 12.18
CA ILE A 108 1.67 -2.77 12.64
C ILE A 108 0.79 -3.76 11.90
N GLU A 109 -0.35 -3.31 11.39
CA GLU A 109 -1.25 -4.16 10.59
C GLU A 109 -1.86 -3.31 9.49
N GLU A 110 -1.97 -3.89 8.30
CA GLU A 110 -2.66 -3.25 7.19
C GLU A 110 -3.43 -4.28 6.40
N THR A 111 -4.69 -3.98 6.10
CA THR A 111 -5.51 -4.79 5.20
C THR A 111 -5.96 -3.91 4.04
N PHE A 112 -5.74 -4.38 2.82
CA PHE A 112 -6.27 -3.76 1.63
C PHE A 112 -7.56 -4.47 1.23
N TYR A 113 -8.64 -3.70 1.11
CA TYR A 113 -9.92 -4.20 0.65
C TYR A 113 -10.17 -3.70 -0.77
N TYR A 114 -10.40 -4.62 -1.69
CA TYR A 114 -10.68 -4.29 -3.08
C TYR A 114 -11.32 -5.49 -3.79
N ASP A 115 -11.88 -5.25 -4.96
CA ASP A 115 -12.41 -6.33 -5.78
C ASP A 115 -11.24 -7.12 -6.41
N PRO A 116 -11.09 -8.41 -6.09
CA PRO A 116 -9.99 -9.23 -6.64
C PRO A 116 -9.94 -9.26 -8.17
N ALA A 117 -11.07 -9.03 -8.84
CA ALA A 117 -11.10 -8.99 -10.31
C ALA A 117 -10.20 -7.89 -10.87
N GLN A 118 -9.93 -6.83 -10.09
CA GLN A 118 -9.04 -5.75 -10.52
C GLN A 118 -7.59 -6.21 -10.70
N ARG A 119 -7.20 -7.30 -10.04
CA ARG A 119 -5.82 -7.83 -10.15
C ARG A 119 -5.54 -8.46 -11.50
N VAL A 120 -6.57 -8.84 -12.24
CA VAL A 120 -6.39 -9.47 -13.55
C VAL A 120 -5.95 -8.40 -14.55
N PRO A 121 -4.72 -8.49 -15.10
CA PRO A 121 -4.25 -7.50 -16.05
C PRO A 121 -5.07 -7.50 -17.34
N LYS A 122 -5.22 -6.32 -17.92
CA LYS A 122 -5.95 -6.12 -19.18
C LYS A 122 -4.98 -5.71 -20.28
N PRO A 123 -5.31 -5.99 -21.55
CA PRO A 123 -4.53 -5.47 -22.66
C PRO A 123 -4.43 -3.95 -22.54
N GLY A 124 -3.22 -3.47 -22.52
CA GLY A 124 -2.96 -2.06 -22.28
C GLY A 124 -2.78 -1.22 -23.48
#